data_3f648b5b74e0c1a99de832c156e8cd50
#
_entry.id   3f648b5b74e0c1a99de832c156e8cd50
#
_cell.length_a   1.000
_cell.length_b   1.000
_cell.length_c   1.000
_cell.angle_alpha   90.00
_cell.angle_beta   90.00
_cell.angle_gamma   90.00
#
_symmetry.space_group_name_H-M   'P 1'
#
loop_
_entity.id
_entity.type
_entity.pdbx_description
1 polymer ?
#
loop_
_entity_poly.entity_id
_entity_poly.type
_entity_poly.pdbx_seq_one_letter_code
_entity_poly.pdbx_strand_id
1 'polypeptide(L)'
;ATNLEGAYQKYMAVAHAVDQQFRSGFRHGIETDRGFTYLKYGQPDDIEGREDEPSAPPYEIWIYYDFPFTKQKNVKFLFYNPSLAPGEYRLLHSTANGELNNPQWELELYRDAPDQVDGDAFDSTSMKDNFNRSAKRIMSDF
;
A
#
# COMPACT_ATOMS: atom_id res chain seq x y z
N ALA A 1 24.31 1.88 28.45
CA ALA A 1 24.49 3.21 27.87
C ALA A 1 24.84 3.14 26.40
N THR A 2 25.82 2.32 26.05
CA THR A 2 26.22 2.16 24.65
C THR A 2 25.13 1.53 23.80
N ASN A 3 24.37 0.62 24.37
CA ASN A 3 23.27 -0.02 23.63
C ASN A 3 22.16 0.95 23.28
N LEU A 4 21.84 1.87 24.21
CA LEU A 4 20.79 2.84 23.97
C LEU A 4 21.19 3.84 22.88
N GLU A 5 22.44 4.30 22.92
CA GLU A 5 22.94 5.22 21.92
C GLU A 5 23.02 4.56 20.55
N GLY A 6 23.49 3.30 20.50
CA GLY A 6 23.52 2.56 19.25
C GLY A 6 22.16 2.30 18.67
N ALA A 7 21.17 2.01 19.51
CA ALA A 7 19.79 1.82 19.07
C ALA A 7 19.21 3.11 18.51
N TYR A 8 19.50 4.25 19.14
CA TYR A 8 19.03 5.55 18.64
C TYR A 8 19.64 5.86 17.28
N GLN A 9 20.94 5.66 17.11
CA GLN A 9 21.61 5.92 15.85
C GLN A 9 21.08 5.01 14.74
N LYS A 10 20.79 3.77 15.06
CA LYS A 10 20.23 2.83 14.11
C LYS A 10 18.82 3.24 13.69
N TYR A 11 18.00 3.68 14.64
CA TYR A 11 16.67 4.20 14.34
C TYR A 11 16.75 5.42 13.43
N MET A 12 17.64 6.36 13.71
CA MET A 12 17.78 7.56 12.91
C MET A 12 18.25 7.26 11.50
N ALA A 13 19.13 6.26 11.34
CA ALA A 13 19.57 5.85 10.02
C ALA A 13 18.41 5.25 9.21
N VAL A 14 17.59 4.42 9.83
CA VAL A 14 16.41 3.84 9.16
C VAL A 14 15.42 4.93 8.82
N ALA A 15 15.17 5.86 9.74
CA ALA A 15 14.23 6.96 9.50
C ALA A 15 14.69 7.82 8.34
N HIS A 16 15.98 8.09 8.24
CA HIS A 16 16.53 8.87 7.13
C HIS A 16 16.36 8.12 5.80
N ALA A 17 16.66 6.83 5.78
CA ALA A 17 16.49 6.02 4.58
C ALA A 17 15.03 5.97 4.14
N VAL A 18 14.11 5.83 5.10
CA VAL A 18 12.68 5.83 4.82
C VAL A 18 12.24 7.18 4.25
N ASP A 19 12.77 8.27 4.82
CA ASP A 19 12.44 9.61 4.34
C ASP A 19 12.86 9.79 2.89
N GLN A 20 14.04 9.30 2.53
CA GLN A 20 14.53 9.39 1.15
C GLN A 20 13.73 8.50 0.20
N GLN A 21 13.42 7.30 0.64
CA GLN A 21 12.79 6.30 -0.22
C GLN A 21 11.32 6.62 -0.53
N PHE A 22 10.59 7.15 0.45
CA PHE A 22 9.15 7.33 0.33
C PHE A 22 8.70 8.77 0.26
N ARG A 23 9.62 9.70 0.04
CA ARG A 23 9.29 11.12 -0.04
C ARG A 23 8.32 11.38 -1.19
N SER A 24 7.31 12.20 -0.93
CA SER A 24 6.42 12.69 -1.96
C SER A 24 6.74 14.14 -2.26
N GLY A 25 6.06 14.75 -3.23
CA GLY A 25 6.25 16.16 -3.54
C GLY A 25 5.77 17.09 -2.45
N PHE A 26 4.96 16.61 -1.51
CA PHE A 26 4.34 17.44 -0.49
C PHE A 26 4.75 17.08 0.93
N ARG A 27 5.29 15.88 1.15
CA ARG A 27 5.58 15.39 2.50
C ARG A 27 6.91 14.66 2.54
N HIS A 28 7.52 14.68 3.73
CA HIS A 28 8.66 13.82 3.97
C HIS A 28 8.23 12.36 3.91
N GLY A 29 9.16 11.48 3.52
CA GLY A 29 8.85 10.06 3.38
C GLY A 29 8.30 9.43 4.64
N ILE A 30 8.81 9.83 5.81
CA ILE A 30 8.34 9.29 7.10
C ILE A 30 6.91 9.72 7.43
N GLU A 31 6.39 10.76 6.78
CA GLU A 31 5.03 11.23 6.97
C GLU A 31 4.04 10.59 6.01
N THR A 32 4.52 9.82 5.03
CA THR A 32 3.65 9.10 4.11
C THR A 32 3.17 7.81 4.74
N ASP A 33 2.07 7.29 4.23
CA ASP A 33 1.53 6.02 4.74
C ASP A 33 2.52 4.87 4.50
N ARG A 34 3.21 4.86 3.36
CA ARG A 34 4.22 3.83 3.10
C ARG A 34 5.39 3.94 4.06
N GLY A 35 5.88 5.16 4.26
CA GLY A 35 7.00 5.37 5.18
C GLY A 35 6.64 5.00 6.60
N PHE A 36 5.46 5.38 7.05
CA PHE A 36 4.98 5.04 8.37
C PHE A 36 4.88 3.53 8.57
N THR A 37 4.34 2.83 7.58
CA THR A 37 4.21 1.36 7.62
C THR A 37 5.59 0.70 7.68
N TYR A 38 6.52 1.19 6.87
CA TYR A 38 7.88 0.67 6.84
C TYR A 38 8.57 0.84 8.20
N LEU A 39 8.44 2.01 8.82
CA LEU A 39 9.02 2.25 10.14
C LEU A 39 8.41 1.34 11.20
N LYS A 40 7.11 1.09 11.10
CA LYS A 40 6.40 0.31 12.10
C LYS A 40 6.66 -1.19 11.98
N TYR A 41 6.67 -1.70 10.76
CA TYR A 41 6.71 -3.15 10.52
C TYR A 41 7.96 -3.64 9.79
N GLY A 42 8.74 -2.74 9.25
CA GLY A 42 9.94 -3.11 8.50
C GLY A 42 9.66 -3.39 7.05
N GLN A 43 10.68 -3.93 6.38
CA GLN A 43 10.61 -4.20 4.96
C GLN A 43 9.64 -5.35 4.70
N PRO A 44 8.72 -5.21 3.73
CA PRO A 44 7.85 -6.32 3.36
C PRO A 44 8.66 -7.40 2.64
N ASP A 45 8.13 -8.62 2.66
CA ASP A 45 8.74 -9.74 1.99
C ASP A 45 8.59 -9.63 0.48
N ASP A 46 7.49 -9.03 0.02
CA ASP A 46 7.25 -8.86 -1.41
C ASP A 46 6.44 -7.59 -1.64
N ILE A 47 6.65 -6.97 -2.79
CA ILE A 47 5.92 -5.77 -3.21
C ILE A 47 5.43 -6.00 -4.63
N GLU A 48 4.10 -5.92 -4.80
CA GLU A 48 3.47 -6.03 -6.12
C GLU A 48 2.94 -4.67 -6.52
N GLY A 49 3.61 -4.03 -7.46
CA GLY A 49 3.21 -2.71 -7.94
C GLY A 49 2.54 -2.78 -9.29
N ARG A 50 1.54 -1.94 -9.49
CA ARG A 50 0.83 -1.81 -10.76
C ARG A 50 0.62 -0.34 -11.05
N GLU A 51 1.22 0.15 -12.12
CA GLU A 51 1.12 1.56 -12.49
C GLU A 51 0.30 1.79 -13.74
N ASP A 52 0.11 0.75 -14.54
CA ASP A 52 -0.52 0.88 -15.85
C ASP A 52 -1.77 0.02 -16.01
N GLU A 53 -2.35 -0.40 -14.92
CA GLU A 53 -3.62 -1.13 -14.98
C GLU A 53 -4.73 -0.16 -15.40
N PRO A 54 -5.46 -0.45 -16.50
CA PRO A 54 -6.37 0.56 -17.08
C PRO A 54 -7.50 0.98 -16.17
N SER A 55 -7.94 0.10 -15.28
CA SER A 55 -9.12 0.34 -14.46
C SER A 55 -8.83 0.91 -13.09
N ALA A 56 -7.57 1.22 -12.78
CA ALA A 56 -7.20 1.67 -11.45
C ALA A 56 -6.10 2.71 -11.51
N PRO A 57 -6.05 3.63 -10.52
CA PRO A 57 -4.86 4.45 -10.34
C PRO A 57 -3.67 3.58 -9.93
N PRO A 58 -2.46 4.10 -9.97
CA PRO A 58 -1.31 3.34 -9.51
C PRO A 58 -1.51 2.81 -8.11
N TYR A 59 -1.16 1.55 -7.89
CA TYR A 59 -1.25 0.96 -6.56
C TYR A 59 -0.10 0.02 -6.32
N GLU A 60 0.11 -0.31 -5.04
CA GLU A 60 1.21 -1.13 -4.58
C GLU A 60 0.71 -1.97 -3.42
N ILE A 61 0.95 -3.28 -3.45
CA ILE A 61 0.55 -4.19 -2.39
C ILE A 61 1.81 -4.75 -1.74
N TRP A 62 1.94 -4.49 -0.45
CA TRP A 62 3.04 -5.00 0.37
C TRP A 62 2.59 -6.28 1.05
N ILE A 63 3.41 -7.32 0.96
CA ILE A 63 3.08 -8.64 1.48
C ILE A 63 4.11 -9.04 2.54
N TYR A 64 3.61 -9.37 3.73
CA TYR A 64 4.40 -9.91 4.82
C TYR A 64 3.97 -11.35 5.02
N TYR A 65 4.83 -12.31 4.68
CA TYR A 65 4.46 -13.73 4.79
C TYR A 65 4.30 -14.17 6.23
N ASP A 66 5.16 -13.65 7.09
CA ASP A 66 5.07 -13.90 8.52
C ASP A 66 4.97 -12.57 9.24
N PHE A 67 3.90 -12.38 9.99
CA PHE A 67 3.61 -11.10 10.63
C PHE A 67 3.49 -11.32 12.15
N PRO A 68 4.64 -11.37 12.86
CA PRO A 68 4.62 -11.70 14.29
C PRO A 68 3.96 -10.65 15.17
N PHE A 69 3.82 -9.43 14.69
CA PHE A 69 3.21 -8.34 15.45
C PHE A 69 1.79 -8.67 15.88
N THR A 70 1.05 -9.41 15.06
CA THR A 70 -0.32 -9.81 15.35
C THR A 70 -0.50 -11.33 15.27
N LYS A 71 0.59 -12.06 15.09
CA LYS A 71 0.59 -13.52 14.92
C LYS A 71 -0.24 -13.95 13.71
N GLN A 72 -0.16 -13.16 12.65
CA GLN A 72 -0.84 -13.45 11.40
C GLN A 72 0.16 -13.91 10.34
N LYS A 73 -0.38 -14.45 9.24
CA LYS A 73 0.41 -14.85 8.08
C LYS A 73 -0.19 -14.22 6.83
N ASN A 74 0.67 -13.98 5.85
CA ASN A 74 0.27 -13.44 4.55
C ASN A 74 -0.53 -12.15 4.68
N VAL A 75 -0.02 -11.25 5.51
CA VAL A 75 -0.63 -9.93 5.73
C VAL A 75 -0.32 -9.04 4.54
N LYS A 76 -1.31 -8.28 4.12
CA LYS A 76 -1.18 -7.39 2.97
C LYS A 76 -1.58 -5.97 3.33
N PHE A 77 -0.84 -5.03 2.74
CA PHE A 77 -1.15 -3.60 2.83
C PHE A 77 -1.29 -3.09 1.40
N LEU A 78 -2.44 -2.52 1.10
CA LEU A 78 -2.73 -1.95 -0.22
C LEU A 78 -2.62 -0.44 -0.17
N PHE A 79 -1.68 0.10 -0.91
CA PHE A 79 -1.50 1.54 -1.07
C PHE A 79 -1.89 1.94 -2.48
N TYR A 80 -2.54 3.08 -2.64
CA TYR A 80 -2.93 3.55 -3.97
C TYR A 80 -2.66 5.05 -4.09
N ASN A 81 -2.57 5.52 -5.34
CA ASN A 81 -2.24 6.91 -5.62
C ASN A 81 -3.30 7.54 -6.53
N PRO A 82 -4.47 7.90 -5.98
CA PRO A 82 -5.54 8.46 -6.82
C PRO A 82 -5.24 9.87 -7.32
N SER A 83 -4.38 10.62 -6.65
CA SER A 83 -4.05 11.98 -7.06
C SER A 83 -3.03 12.02 -8.20
N LEU A 84 -2.32 10.92 -8.44
CA LEU A 84 -1.24 10.82 -9.43
C LEU A 84 -0.04 11.71 -9.12
N ALA A 85 -0.01 12.36 -7.97
CA ALA A 85 1.15 13.13 -7.55
C ALA A 85 2.30 12.20 -7.20
N PRO A 86 3.55 12.56 -7.52
CA PRO A 86 4.68 11.67 -7.29
C PRO A 86 4.78 11.23 -5.82
N GLY A 87 4.81 9.93 -5.60
CA GLY A 87 5.01 9.36 -4.27
C GLY A 87 3.83 9.46 -3.32
N GLU A 88 2.70 10.00 -3.73
CA GLU A 88 1.54 10.21 -2.86
C GLU A 88 0.66 8.97 -2.77
N TYR A 89 1.26 7.85 -2.40
CA TYR A 89 0.52 6.62 -2.13
C TYR A 89 -0.10 6.69 -0.74
N ARG A 90 -1.38 6.34 -0.66
CA ARG A 90 -2.12 6.31 0.60
C ARG A 90 -2.59 4.89 0.91
N LEU A 91 -2.67 4.56 2.19
CA LEU A 91 -3.17 3.25 2.59
C LEU A 91 -4.67 3.19 2.32
N LEU A 92 -5.08 2.21 1.53
CA LEU A 92 -6.49 1.99 1.21
C LEU A 92 -7.09 0.87 2.05
N HIS A 93 -6.31 -0.18 2.32
CA HIS A 93 -6.80 -1.36 3.03
C HIS A 93 -5.64 -2.19 3.57
N SER A 94 -5.85 -2.86 4.69
CA SER A 94 -4.90 -3.82 5.22
C SER A 94 -5.62 -5.00 5.84
N THR A 95 -4.98 -6.16 5.77
CA THR A 95 -5.47 -7.35 6.48
C THR A 95 -4.86 -7.50 7.86
N ALA A 96 -3.91 -6.62 8.22
CA ALA A 96 -3.30 -6.65 9.55
C ALA A 96 -4.30 -6.21 10.61
N ASN A 97 -4.38 -6.98 11.70
CA ASN A 97 -5.22 -6.60 12.83
C ASN A 97 -4.72 -5.28 13.41
N GLY A 98 -5.64 -4.36 13.67
CA GLY A 98 -5.33 -3.06 14.22
C GLY A 98 -5.03 -1.99 13.20
N GLU A 99 -4.94 -2.34 11.93
CA GLU A 99 -4.75 -1.37 10.85
C GLU A 99 -6.08 -1.12 10.14
N LEU A 100 -6.06 -0.20 9.17
CA LEU A 100 -7.26 0.17 8.42
C LEU A 100 -7.82 -1.03 7.68
N ASN A 101 -9.00 -1.47 8.10
CA ASN A 101 -9.71 -2.54 7.41
C ASN A 101 -10.88 -1.94 6.64
N ASN A 102 -10.77 -1.88 5.33
CA ASN A 102 -11.75 -1.25 4.45
C ASN A 102 -12.37 -2.32 3.54
N PRO A 103 -13.56 -2.85 3.88
CA PRO A 103 -14.18 -3.88 3.04
C PRO A 103 -14.62 -3.37 1.67
N GLN A 104 -14.67 -2.05 1.48
CA GLN A 104 -15.01 -1.44 0.20
C GLN A 104 -13.79 -1.08 -0.64
N TRP A 105 -12.62 -1.63 -0.32
CA TRP A 105 -11.37 -1.24 -0.96
C TRP A 105 -11.40 -1.46 -2.49
N GLU A 106 -11.98 -2.56 -2.93
CA GLU A 106 -12.03 -2.86 -4.36
C GLU A 106 -12.86 -1.83 -5.12
N LEU A 107 -14.01 -1.49 -4.57
CA LEU A 107 -14.86 -0.46 -5.16
C LEU A 107 -14.16 0.88 -5.20
N GLU A 108 -13.50 1.27 -4.13
CA GLU A 108 -12.82 2.56 -4.07
C GLU A 108 -11.62 2.61 -5.01
N LEU A 109 -10.86 1.51 -5.11
CA LEU A 109 -9.71 1.47 -5.99
C LEU A 109 -10.10 1.71 -7.43
N TYR A 110 -11.13 1.02 -7.90
CA TYR A 110 -11.53 1.10 -9.30
C TYR A 110 -12.45 2.28 -9.60
N ARG A 111 -13.12 2.82 -8.58
CA ARG A 111 -13.91 4.03 -8.75
C ARG A 111 -13.05 5.25 -9.05
N ASP A 112 -11.87 5.32 -8.47
CA ASP A 112 -10.97 6.46 -8.61
C ASP A 112 -10.09 6.36 -9.84
N ALA A 113 -10.35 5.42 -10.74
CA ALA A 113 -9.57 5.26 -11.96
C ALA A 113 -9.76 6.47 -12.88
N PRO A 114 -8.67 7.02 -13.44
CA PRO A 114 -8.78 8.21 -14.28
C PRO A 114 -9.57 8.01 -15.56
N ASP A 115 -9.65 6.79 -16.07
CA ASP A 115 -10.35 6.48 -17.31
C ASP A 115 -11.73 5.89 -17.11
N GLN A 116 -12.28 6.00 -15.92
CA GLN A 116 -13.63 5.54 -15.61
C GLN A 116 -14.64 6.47 -16.29
N VAL A 117 -15.55 5.90 -17.07
CA VAL A 117 -16.43 6.69 -17.92
C VAL A 117 -17.75 7.04 -17.20
N ASP A 118 -18.45 6.01 -16.70
CA ASP A 118 -19.70 6.26 -15.94
C ASP A 118 -19.99 5.04 -15.06
N GLY A 119 -21.00 5.21 -14.17
CA GLY A 119 -21.33 4.19 -13.21
C GLY A 119 -21.92 2.92 -13.80
N ASP A 120 -22.73 3.08 -14.84
CA ASP A 120 -23.36 1.92 -15.48
C ASP A 120 -22.34 1.05 -16.18
N ALA A 121 -21.44 1.66 -16.92
CA ALA A 121 -20.34 0.94 -17.55
C ALA A 121 -19.45 0.27 -16.52
N PHE A 122 -19.24 0.92 -15.40
CA PHE A 122 -18.42 0.38 -14.34
C PHE A 122 -19.02 -0.91 -13.79
N ASP A 123 -20.29 -0.92 -13.49
CA ASP A 123 -20.93 -2.08 -12.86
C ASP A 123 -20.89 -3.32 -13.77
N SER A 124 -21.21 -3.16 -15.03
CA SER A 124 -21.21 -4.30 -15.94
C SER A 124 -19.80 -4.75 -16.28
N THR A 125 -18.87 -3.81 -16.39
CA THR A 125 -17.48 -4.13 -16.75
C THR A 125 -16.74 -4.79 -15.59
N SER A 126 -17.01 -4.38 -14.37
CA SER A 126 -16.29 -4.91 -13.22
C SER A 126 -16.51 -6.41 -13.03
N MET A 127 -17.65 -6.93 -13.47
CA MET A 127 -17.93 -8.35 -13.36
C MET A 127 -17.27 -9.17 -14.45
N LYS A 128 -16.96 -8.55 -15.60
CA LYS A 128 -16.44 -9.28 -16.76
C LYS A 128 -14.94 -9.16 -16.94
N ASP A 129 -14.33 -8.14 -16.37
CA ASP A 129 -12.96 -7.76 -16.67
C ASP A 129 -11.99 -8.08 -15.54
N ASN A 130 -12.23 -9.17 -14.82
CA ASN A 130 -11.43 -9.51 -13.66
C ASN A 130 -9.97 -9.79 -13.99
N PHE A 131 -9.66 -10.27 -15.20
CA PHE A 131 -8.27 -10.58 -15.50
C PHE A 131 -7.41 -9.33 -15.72
N ASN A 132 -8.04 -8.16 -15.96
CA ASN A 132 -7.32 -6.89 -16.00
C ASN A 132 -7.22 -6.22 -14.63
N ARG A 133 -7.80 -6.81 -13.60
CA ARG A 133 -7.82 -6.28 -12.25
C ARG A 133 -7.12 -7.23 -11.31
N SER A 134 -5.81 -7.09 -11.24
CA SER A 134 -4.98 -8.04 -10.49
C SER A 134 -5.03 -7.83 -8.97
N ALA A 135 -5.53 -6.69 -8.50
CA ALA A 135 -5.49 -6.38 -7.07
C ALA A 135 -6.25 -7.41 -6.23
N LYS A 136 -7.43 -7.81 -6.66
CA LYS A 136 -8.21 -8.79 -5.91
C LYS A 136 -7.49 -10.13 -5.81
N ARG A 137 -6.88 -10.56 -6.91
CA ARG A 137 -6.12 -11.81 -6.92
C ARG A 137 -4.95 -11.74 -5.94
N ILE A 138 -4.21 -10.64 -5.99
CA ILE A 138 -3.03 -10.49 -5.12
C ILE A 138 -3.45 -10.40 -3.66
N MET A 139 -4.52 -9.64 -3.36
CA MET A 139 -4.99 -9.49 -1.98
C MET A 139 -5.53 -10.79 -1.41
N SER A 140 -6.06 -11.69 -2.25
CA SER A 140 -6.62 -12.97 -1.83
C SER A 140 -5.61 -14.11 -1.83
N ASP A 141 -4.43 -13.91 -2.38
CA ASP A 141 -3.42 -14.94 -2.52
C ASP A 141 -2.75 -15.24 -1.18
N PHE A 142 -2.42 -16.50 -0.95
CA PHE A 142 -1.78 -16.94 0.28
C PHE A 142 -0.40 -17.49 0.04
#